data_f5a8de4f651392e7200033eeec533505
#
_entry.id   f5a8de4f651392e7200033eeec533505
#
_cell.length_a   1.000
_cell.length_b   1.000
_cell.length_c   1.000
_cell.angle_alpha   90.00
_cell.angle_beta   90.00
_cell.angle_gamma   90.00
#
_symmetry.space_group_name_H-M   'P 1'
#
loop_
_entity.id
_entity.type
_entity.pdbx_description
1 polymer ?
#
loop_
_entity_poly.entity_id
_entity_poly.type
_entity_poly.pdbx_seq_one_letter_code
_entity_poly.pdbx_strand_id
1 'polypeptide(L)'
;MKKYYSITILAFIVITLLQGYNISLQYKDYIYNETDRINSVLKVAVDEEYAVRAHKNDKSHKDGKQRAFYKVMTEKDFLKAAPQKEDIIDFNEINIQDLRDKGIIETEAEAMGLLTKDRLTTKGNPINLAKLSQIFKKNLNEGFTYTLLILDENKKTIKSYGPTKDIESWQASTPIAIGLKPIRFVQAKVDITPSSFIINSIETLISTILLALIIVFCVGYQMTAIRNKEDLLRNREVSLHGTVHDLKAPLA
;
A
#
# COMPACT_ATOMS: atom_id res chain seq x y z
N MET A 1 15.80 34.21 34.00
CA MET A 1 16.59 33.54 32.95
C MET A 1 16.29 32.06 32.79
N LYS A 2 16.58 31.18 33.74
CA LYS A 2 16.44 29.71 33.60
C LYS A 2 15.04 29.25 33.09
N LYS A 3 13.94 29.91 33.50
CA LYS A 3 12.58 29.54 33.11
C LYS A 3 12.31 29.72 31.59
N TYR A 4 12.78 30.76 30.95
CA TYR A 4 12.57 31.01 29.51
C TYR A 4 13.34 30.01 28.67
N TYR A 5 14.58 29.66 29.02
CA TYR A 5 15.36 28.64 28.35
C TYR A 5 14.70 27.26 28.44
N SER A 6 14.15 26.93 29.61
CA SER A 6 13.44 25.65 29.80
C SER A 6 12.21 25.54 28.92
N ILE A 7 11.41 26.62 28.80
CA ILE A 7 10.22 26.65 27.92
C ILE A 7 10.63 26.51 26.45
N THR A 8 11.69 27.20 26.01
CA THR A 8 12.17 27.14 24.63
C THR A 8 12.70 25.75 24.28
N ILE A 9 13.46 25.13 25.18
CA ILE A 9 13.95 23.75 24.99
C ILE A 9 12.76 22.77 24.94
N LEU A 10 11.79 22.93 25.84
CA LEU A 10 10.59 22.09 25.82
C LEU A 10 9.81 22.21 24.52
N ALA A 11 9.61 23.46 24.05
CA ALA A 11 8.94 23.71 22.76
C ALA A 11 9.69 23.05 21.60
N PHE A 12 11.02 23.14 21.57
CA PHE A 12 11.85 22.49 20.55
C PHE A 12 11.69 20.98 20.58
N ILE A 13 11.73 20.35 21.77
CA ILE A 13 11.53 18.91 21.93
C ILE A 13 10.13 18.51 21.38
N VAL A 14 9.08 19.22 21.76
CA VAL A 14 7.71 18.94 21.32
C VAL A 14 7.60 19.03 19.80
N ILE A 15 8.17 20.08 19.19
CA ILE A 15 8.16 20.25 17.73
C ILE A 15 8.91 19.11 17.04
N THR A 16 10.09 18.72 17.54
CA THR A 16 10.86 17.61 16.97
C THR A 16 10.10 16.29 17.05
N LEU A 17 9.41 16.01 18.16
CA LEU A 17 8.59 14.83 18.32
C LEU A 17 7.39 14.84 17.37
N LEU A 18 6.72 15.99 17.20
CA LEU A 18 5.61 16.14 16.25
C LEU A 18 6.07 15.93 14.80
N GLN A 19 7.24 16.44 14.41
CA GLN A 19 7.79 16.22 13.07
C GLN A 19 8.13 14.74 12.83
N GLY A 20 8.76 14.07 13.82
CA GLY A 20 9.04 12.64 13.74
C GLY A 20 7.77 11.80 13.61
N TYR A 21 6.73 12.15 14.37
CA TYR A 21 5.42 11.51 14.29
C TYR A 21 4.77 11.72 12.91
N ASN A 22 4.83 12.94 12.36
CA ASN A 22 4.28 13.25 11.04
C ASN A 22 4.97 12.45 9.92
N ILE A 23 6.30 12.35 9.94
CA ILE A 23 7.05 11.51 8.99
C ILE A 23 6.64 10.05 9.11
N SER A 24 6.43 9.55 10.33
CA SER A 24 5.98 8.17 10.56
C SER A 24 4.57 7.92 10.00
N LEU A 25 3.65 8.89 10.11
CA LEU A 25 2.32 8.80 9.50
C LEU A 25 2.42 8.78 7.97
N GLN A 26 3.17 9.70 7.39
CA GLN A 26 3.39 9.75 5.94
C GLN A 26 3.98 8.45 5.39
N TYR A 27 4.89 7.81 6.13
CA TYR A 27 5.44 6.52 5.74
C TYR A 27 4.36 5.41 5.76
N LYS A 28 3.50 5.40 6.78
CA LYS A 28 2.38 4.44 6.85
C LYS A 28 1.39 4.64 5.70
N ASP A 29 1.03 5.89 5.41
CA ASP A 29 0.13 6.23 4.31
C ASP A 29 0.74 5.85 2.96
N TYR A 30 2.05 6.04 2.79
CA TYR A 30 2.77 5.60 1.61
C TYR A 30 2.70 4.08 1.42
N ILE A 31 2.98 3.28 2.48
CA ILE A 31 2.88 1.82 2.42
C ILE A 31 1.45 1.38 2.09
N TYR A 32 0.45 2.02 2.71
CA TYR A 32 -0.95 1.71 2.45
C TYR A 32 -1.32 1.97 0.96
N ASN A 33 -1.00 3.15 0.46
CA ASN A 33 -1.30 3.55 -0.92
C ASN A 33 -0.57 2.68 -1.95
N GLU A 34 0.71 2.35 -1.69
CA GLU A 34 1.47 1.45 -2.57
C GLU A 34 0.90 0.02 -2.55
N THR A 35 0.46 -0.47 -1.39
CA THR A 35 -0.18 -1.78 -1.28
C THR A 35 -1.49 -1.83 -2.07
N ASP A 36 -2.32 -0.80 -1.98
CA ASP A 36 -3.57 -0.70 -2.73
C ASP A 36 -3.32 -0.60 -4.24
N ARG A 37 -2.31 0.16 -4.64
CA ARG A 37 -1.86 0.23 -6.02
C ARG A 37 -1.37 -1.14 -6.54
N ILE A 38 -0.58 -1.87 -5.75
CA ILE A 38 -0.10 -3.22 -6.09
C ILE A 38 -1.28 -4.17 -6.27
N ASN A 39 -2.30 -4.11 -5.40
CA ASN A 39 -3.53 -4.90 -5.52
C ASN A 39 -4.25 -4.62 -6.85
N SER A 40 -4.40 -3.36 -7.20
CA SER A 40 -5.05 -2.92 -8.44
C SER A 40 -4.26 -3.39 -9.67
N VAL A 41 -2.94 -3.20 -9.67
CA VAL A 41 -2.04 -3.64 -10.74
C VAL A 41 -2.07 -5.15 -10.90
N LEU A 42 -2.07 -5.91 -9.80
CA LEU A 42 -2.15 -7.37 -9.86
C LEU A 42 -3.48 -7.84 -10.45
N LYS A 43 -4.59 -7.21 -10.07
CA LYS A 43 -5.93 -7.53 -10.61
C LYS A 43 -5.96 -7.31 -12.12
N VAL A 44 -5.50 -6.16 -12.58
CA VAL A 44 -5.41 -5.85 -14.02
C VAL A 44 -4.49 -6.84 -14.74
N ALA A 45 -3.33 -7.15 -14.18
CA ALA A 45 -2.38 -8.08 -14.80
C ALA A 45 -2.95 -9.51 -14.92
N VAL A 46 -3.68 -9.99 -13.92
CA VAL A 46 -4.36 -11.30 -13.96
C VAL A 46 -5.45 -11.31 -15.03
N ASP A 47 -6.23 -10.25 -15.16
CA ASP A 47 -7.31 -10.15 -16.16
C ASP A 47 -6.74 -10.03 -17.58
N GLU A 48 -5.64 -9.28 -17.77
CA GLU A 48 -4.97 -9.17 -19.07
C GLU A 48 -4.30 -10.48 -19.48
N GLU A 49 -3.62 -11.17 -18.55
CA GLU A 49 -3.04 -12.50 -18.80
C GLU A 49 -4.13 -13.51 -19.20
N TYR A 50 -5.28 -13.47 -18.50
CA TYR A 50 -6.43 -14.27 -18.83
C TYR A 50 -6.95 -13.97 -20.25
N ALA A 51 -7.12 -12.71 -20.61
CA ALA A 51 -7.59 -12.30 -21.93
C ALA A 51 -6.66 -12.81 -23.06
N VAL A 52 -5.35 -12.73 -22.85
CA VAL A 52 -4.35 -13.24 -23.81
C VAL A 52 -4.46 -14.76 -23.98
N ARG A 53 -4.66 -15.53 -22.87
CA ARG A 53 -4.85 -16.97 -22.94
C ARG A 53 -6.16 -17.35 -23.64
N ALA A 54 -7.25 -16.65 -23.33
CA ALA A 54 -8.55 -16.84 -23.94
C ALA A 54 -8.51 -16.63 -25.46
N HIS A 55 -7.89 -15.54 -25.90
CA HIS A 55 -7.76 -15.23 -27.33
C HIS A 55 -6.89 -16.24 -28.11
N LYS A 56 -5.83 -16.75 -27.47
CA LYS A 56 -4.99 -17.81 -28.07
C LYS A 56 -5.77 -19.11 -28.25
N ASN A 57 -6.64 -19.42 -27.30
CA ASN A 57 -7.47 -20.63 -27.32
C ASN A 57 -8.58 -20.54 -28.40
N ASP A 58 -9.14 -19.35 -28.59
CA ASP A 58 -10.19 -19.11 -29.60
C ASP A 58 -9.66 -19.28 -31.04
N LYS A 59 -8.43 -18.83 -31.28
CA LYS A 59 -7.75 -19.04 -32.57
C LYS A 59 -7.44 -20.50 -32.91
N SER A 60 -7.33 -21.38 -31.91
CA SER A 60 -7.08 -22.80 -32.12
C SER A 60 -8.35 -23.59 -32.45
N HIS A 61 -9.51 -23.03 -32.17
CA HIS A 61 -10.84 -23.64 -32.45
C HIS A 61 -11.50 -22.90 -33.62
N LYS A 62 -11.15 -23.28 -34.85
CA LYS A 62 -11.73 -22.71 -36.08
C LYS A 62 -13.19 -23.07 -36.33
N ASP A 63 -13.77 -23.98 -35.58
CA ASP A 63 -15.14 -24.45 -35.76
C ASP A 63 -16.01 -24.20 -34.53
N GLY A 64 -17.01 -23.37 -34.75
CA GLY A 64 -18.18 -23.23 -33.89
C GLY A 64 -18.08 -22.18 -32.80
N LYS A 65 -18.95 -21.18 -32.89
CA LYS A 65 -19.23 -20.23 -31.81
C LYS A 65 -19.76 -20.97 -30.60
N GLN A 66 -18.89 -21.49 -29.70
CA GLN A 66 -19.31 -22.00 -28.41
C GLN A 66 -19.82 -20.81 -27.58
N ARG A 67 -21.13 -20.71 -27.43
CA ARG A 67 -21.76 -19.76 -26.50
C ARG A 67 -21.78 -20.43 -25.13
N ALA A 68 -21.13 -19.81 -24.14
CA ALA A 68 -21.27 -20.21 -22.75
C ALA A 68 -22.58 -19.59 -22.21
N PHE A 69 -23.49 -20.42 -21.74
CA PHE A 69 -24.69 -19.96 -21.03
C PHE A 69 -24.46 -20.16 -19.54
N TYR A 70 -24.69 -19.13 -18.77
CA TYR A 70 -24.64 -19.18 -17.32
C TYR A 70 -26.05 -18.96 -16.80
N LYS A 71 -26.48 -19.79 -15.87
CA LYS A 71 -27.76 -19.65 -15.19
C LYS A 71 -27.51 -19.71 -13.69
N VAL A 72 -27.82 -18.63 -12.99
CA VAL A 72 -27.84 -18.60 -11.53
C VAL A 72 -29.18 -19.17 -11.07
N MET A 73 -29.16 -20.17 -10.22
CA MET A 73 -30.37 -20.85 -9.72
C MET A 73 -30.23 -21.06 -8.23
N THR A 74 -31.37 -21.03 -7.52
CA THR A 74 -31.37 -21.49 -6.13
C THR A 74 -31.19 -23.02 -6.07
N GLU A 75 -30.66 -23.54 -4.96
CA GLU A 75 -30.51 -24.98 -4.77
C GLU A 75 -31.79 -25.76 -5.00
N LYS A 76 -32.96 -25.20 -4.58
CA LYS A 76 -34.28 -25.79 -4.79
C LYS A 76 -34.68 -25.85 -6.26
N ASP A 77 -34.36 -24.81 -7.03
CA ASP A 77 -34.66 -24.74 -8.45
C ASP A 77 -33.74 -25.63 -9.27
N PHE A 78 -32.48 -25.77 -8.84
CA PHE A 78 -31.50 -26.66 -9.44
C PHE A 78 -31.91 -28.14 -9.31
N LEU A 79 -32.35 -28.57 -8.13
CA LEU A 79 -32.85 -29.94 -7.89
C LEU A 79 -34.10 -30.27 -8.70
N LYS A 80 -34.93 -29.27 -9.07
CA LYS A 80 -36.13 -29.44 -9.89
C LYS A 80 -35.83 -29.41 -11.39
N ALA A 81 -34.84 -28.65 -11.80
CA ALA A 81 -34.48 -28.40 -13.18
C ALA A 81 -33.27 -29.18 -13.65
N ALA A 82 -33.07 -30.41 -13.09
CA ALA A 82 -31.92 -31.25 -13.49
C ALA A 82 -31.82 -31.25 -15.03
N PRO A 83 -30.80 -30.62 -15.61
CA PRO A 83 -30.72 -30.45 -17.06
C PRO A 83 -30.60 -31.82 -17.70
N GLN A 84 -31.33 -32.06 -18.78
CA GLN A 84 -31.18 -33.24 -19.59
C GLN A 84 -29.72 -33.27 -20.08
N LYS A 85 -29.01 -34.31 -19.73
CA LYS A 85 -27.53 -34.44 -19.92
C LYS A 85 -27.09 -34.35 -21.39
N GLU A 86 -28.02 -34.48 -22.35
CA GLU A 86 -27.70 -34.58 -23.78
C GLU A 86 -27.29 -33.25 -24.44
N ASP A 87 -27.66 -32.11 -23.85
CA ASP A 87 -27.38 -30.79 -24.45
C ASP A 87 -26.20 -30.03 -23.79
N ILE A 88 -25.56 -30.61 -22.76
CA ILE A 88 -24.52 -29.93 -21.98
C ILE A 88 -23.18 -30.61 -22.16
N ILE A 89 -22.33 -30.01 -22.96
CA ILE A 89 -20.98 -30.51 -23.26
C ILE A 89 -20.03 -30.38 -22.05
N ASP A 90 -20.31 -29.45 -21.15
CA ASP A 90 -19.45 -29.17 -20.01
C ASP A 90 -20.26 -28.49 -18.89
N PHE A 91 -20.52 -29.19 -17.81
CA PHE A 91 -21.30 -28.70 -16.66
C PHE A 91 -20.37 -28.49 -15.46
N ASN A 92 -20.25 -27.25 -15.03
CA ASN A 92 -19.56 -26.90 -13.80
C ASN A 92 -20.55 -26.30 -12.80
N GLU A 93 -20.76 -27.02 -11.72
CA GLU A 93 -21.55 -26.56 -10.59
C GLU A 93 -20.66 -25.87 -9.55
N ILE A 94 -21.09 -24.70 -9.11
CA ILE A 94 -20.43 -23.97 -8.01
C ILE A 94 -21.49 -23.51 -7.02
N ASN A 95 -21.20 -23.71 -5.75
CA ASN A 95 -21.96 -23.11 -4.69
C ASN A 95 -21.43 -21.67 -4.45
N ILE A 96 -22.18 -20.67 -4.98
CA ILE A 96 -21.82 -19.26 -4.84
C ILE A 96 -21.80 -18.83 -3.37
N GLN A 97 -22.71 -19.39 -2.55
CA GLN A 97 -22.78 -19.06 -1.13
C GLN A 97 -21.52 -19.56 -0.38
N ASP A 98 -21.07 -20.77 -0.64
CA ASP A 98 -19.83 -21.32 -0.04
C ASP A 98 -18.61 -20.47 -0.41
N LEU A 99 -18.51 -20.01 -1.65
CA LEU A 99 -17.41 -19.13 -2.08
C LEU A 99 -17.50 -17.74 -1.41
N ARG A 100 -18.69 -17.23 -1.17
CA ARG A 100 -18.90 -15.96 -0.45
C ARG A 100 -18.56 -16.11 1.01
N ASP A 101 -18.99 -17.19 1.66
CA ASP A 101 -18.71 -17.47 3.07
C ASP A 101 -17.20 -17.67 3.31
N LYS A 102 -16.48 -18.21 2.32
CA LYS A 102 -15.01 -18.31 2.32
C LYS A 102 -14.30 -16.99 1.96
N GLY A 103 -15.03 -15.93 1.66
CA GLY A 103 -14.46 -14.63 1.25
C GLY A 103 -13.69 -14.66 -0.07
N ILE A 104 -13.99 -15.63 -0.96
CA ILE A 104 -13.33 -15.78 -2.26
C ILE A 104 -13.95 -14.85 -3.29
N ILE A 105 -15.25 -14.59 -3.18
CA ILE A 105 -16.03 -13.70 -4.04
C ILE A 105 -16.95 -12.82 -3.19
N GLU A 106 -17.26 -11.63 -3.69
CA GLU A 106 -18.26 -10.73 -3.10
C GLU A 106 -19.54 -10.72 -3.93
N THR A 107 -19.39 -10.80 -5.25
CA THR A 107 -20.47 -10.67 -6.21
C THR A 107 -20.65 -11.90 -7.10
N GLU A 108 -21.85 -12.08 -7.65
CA GLU A 108 -22.12 -13.11 -8.64
C GLU A 108 -21.31 -12.90 -9.94
N ALA A 109 -21.04 -11.65 -10.29
CA ALA A 109 -20.20 -11.33 -11.46
C ALA A 109 -18.75 -11.84 -11.27
N GLU A 110 -18.21 -11.76 -10.06
CA GLU A 110 -16.89 -12.33 -9.72
C GLU A 110 -16.91 -13.86 -9.79
N ALA A 111 -17.98 -14.51 -9.33
CA ALA A 111 -18.16 -15.95 -9.46
C ALA A 111 -18.11 -16.38 -10.93
N MET A 112 -18.83 -15.67 -11.80
CA MET A 112 -18.83 -15.94 -13.24
C MET A 112 -17.47 -15.72 -13.89
N GLY A 113 -16.78 -14.64 -13.51
CA GLY A 113 -15.41 -14.37 -13.94
C GLY A 113 -14.45 -15.50 -13.54
N LEU A 114 -14.57 -15.98 -12.31
CA LEU A 114 -13.75 -17.06 -11.78
C LEU A 114 -14.02 -18.40 -12.47
N LEU A 115 -15.30 -18.73 -12.75
CA LEU A 115 -15.70 -19.90 -13.57
C LEU A 115 -15.03 -19.89 -14.93
N THR A 116 -15.05 -18.73 -15.57
CA THR A 116 -14.50 -18.58 -16.91
C THR A 116 -12.96 -18.77 -16.89
N LYS A 117 -12.30 -18.27 -15.85
CA LYS A 117 -10.85 -18.46 -15.62
C LYS A 117 -10.52 -19.94 -15.32
N ASP A 118 -11.32 -20.58 -14.50
CA ASP A 118 -11.16 -22.00 -14.13
C ASP A 118 -11.30 -22.93 -15.34
N ARG A 119 -12.25 -22.65 -16.24
CA ARG A 119 -12.44 -23.41 -17.47
C ARG A 119 -11.20 -23.45 -18.36
N LEU A 120 -10.46 -22.36 -18.48
CA LEU A 120 -9.21 -22.36 -19.25
C LEU A 120 -8.14 -23.22 -18.57
N THR A 121 -8.07 -23.19 -17.26
CA THR A 121 -7.13 -24.00 -16.46
C THR A 121 -7.43 -25.48 -16.60
N THR A 122 -8.71 -25.87 -16.52
CA THR A 122 -9.19 -27.25 -16.68
C THR A 122 -8.92 -27.78 -18.09
N LYS A 123 -9.01 -26.92 -19.13
CA LYS A 123 -8.65 -27.27 -20.52
C LYS A 123 -7.14 -27.37 -20.79
N GLY A 124 -6.31 -27.41 -19.75
CA GLY A 124 -4.86 -27.59 -19.87
C GLY A 124 -4.07 -26.31 -20.17
N ASN A 125 -4.71 -25.15 -20.03
CA ASN A 125 -4.05 -23.85 -20.22
C ASN A 125 -3.99 -23.06 -18.88
N PRO A 126 -3.15 -23.51 -17.92
CA PRO A 126 -3.03 -22.85 -16.63
C PRO A 126 -2.37 -21.48 -16.76
N ILE A 127 -2.50 -20.65 -15.71
CA ILE A 127 -1.87 -19.34 -15.65
C ILE A 127 -0.36 -19.43 -15.83
N ASN A 128 0.19 -18.57 -16.67
CA ASN A 128 1.62 -18.49 -16.95
C ASN A 128 2.25 -17.37 -16.12
N LEU A 129 2.93 -17.73 -15.02
CA LEU A 129 3.57 -16.77 -14.12
C LEU A 129 4.62 -15.88 -14.81
N ALA A 130 5.37 -16.41 -15.78
CA ALA A 130 6.36 -15.61 -16.50
C ALA A 130 5.69 -14.51 -17.33
N LYS A 131 4.57 -14.84 -17.98
CA LYS A 131 3.78 -13.88 -18.75
C LYS A 131 3.06 -12.87 -17.87
N LEU A 132 2.46 -13.37 -16.78
CA LEU A 132 1.86 -12.53 -15.75
C LEU A 132 2.90 -11.56 -15.17
N SER A 133 4.12 -12.01 -14.92
CA SER A 133 5.23 -11.18 -14.44
C SER A 133 5.58 -10.06 -15.44
N GLN A 134 5.60 -10.34 -16.74
CA GLN A 134 5.86 -9.32 -17.75
C GLN A 134 4.77 -8.23 -17.74
N ILE A 135 3.50 -8.63 -17.67
CA ILE A 135 2.36 -7.71 -17.62
C ILE A 135 2.39 -6.91 -16.31
N PHE A 136 2.59 -7.58 -15.20
CA PHE A 136 2.67 -6.96 -13.88
C PHE A 136 3.80 -5.93 -13.82
N LYS A 137 5.00 -6.28 -14.32
CA LYS A 137 6.16 -5.37 -14.39
C LYS A 137 5.88 -4.13 -15.23
N LYS A 138 5.16 -4.27 -16.35
CA LYS A 138 4.82 -3.15 -17.24
C LYS A 138 3.95 -2.10 -16.53
N ASN A 139 3.08 -2.55 -15.62
CA ASN A 139 2.12 -1.72 -14.90
C ASN A 139 2.60 -1.32 -13.50
N LEU A 140 3.67 -1.94 -12.99
CA LEU A 140 4.32 -1.59 -11.74
C LEU A 140 5.35 -0.48 -11.98
N ASN A 141 5.51 0.44 -11.02
CA ASN A 141 6.56 1.46 -11.12
C ASN A 141 7.95 0.83 -11.19
N GLU A 142 8.84 1.46 -11.92
CA GLU A 142 10.24 1.04 -11.99
C GLU A 142 10.90 1.10 -10.59
N GLY A 143 11.69 0.08 -10.27
CA GLY A 143 12.49 0.04 -9.06
C GLY A 143 12.01 -0.92 -7.96
N PHE A 144 10.80 -1.47 -8.06
CA PHE A 144 10.35 -2.47 -7.09
C PHE A 144 10.83 -3.89 -7.46
N THR A 145 11.39 -4.58 -6.47
CA THR A 145 11.61 -6.03 -6.55
C THR A 145 10.34 -6.74 -6.12
N TYR A 146 9.92 -7.78 -6.85
CA TYR A 146 8.68 -8.51 -6.55
C TYR A 146 8.79 -9.99 -6.85
N THR A 147 7.92 -10.76 -6.22
CA THR A 147 7.73 -12.18 -6.50
C THR A 147 6.25 -12.48 -6.61
N LEU A 148 5.87 -13.21 -7.65
CA LEU A 148 4.52 -13.73 -7.83
C LEU A 148 4.43 -15.13 -7.29
N LEU A 149 3.39 -15.40 -6.52
CA LEU A 149 3.13 -16.68 -5.87
C LEU A 149 1.81 -17.27 -6.37
N ILE A 150 1.77 -18.57 -6.60
CA ILE A 150 0.53 -19.32 -6.66
C ILE A 150 0.37 -20.04 -5.32
N LEU A 151 -0.76 -19.79 -4.67
CA LEU A 151 -1.11 -20.35 -3.38
C LEU A 151 -2.24 -21.39 -3.54
N ASP A 152 -2.28 -22.37 -2.66
CA ASP A 152 -3.41 -23.28 -2.48
C ASP A 152 -4.51 -22.66 -1.60
N GLU A 153 -5.57 -23.45 -1.35
CA GLU A 153 -6.68 -23.06 -0.46
C GLU A 153 -6.22 -22.73 0.96
N ASN A 154 -5.14 -23.37 1.45
CA ASN A 154 -4.54 -23.14 2.76
C ASN A 154 -3.51 -22.00 2.75
N LYS A 155 -3.44 -21.21 1.68
CA LYS A 155 -2.46 -20.12 1.49
C LYS A 155 -1.00 -20.59 1.45
N LYS A 156 -0.75 -21.90 1.22
CA LYS A 156 0.58 -22.45 1.05
C LYS A 156 1.06 -22.24 -0.38
N THR A 157 2.31 -21.86 -0.54
CA THR A 157 2.92 -21.62 -1.86
C THR A 157 3.10 -22.92 -2.63
N ILE A 158 2.44 -23.02 -3.79
CA ILE A 158 2.60 -24.12 -4.75
C ILE A 158 3.73 -23.79 -5.74
N LYS A 159 3.77 -22.55 -6.22
CA LYS A 159 4.72 -22.10 -7.25
C LYS A 159 5.07 -20.65 -7.03
N SER A 160 6.30 -20.29 -7.33
CA SER A 160 6.79 -18.91 -7.26
C SER A 160 7.51 -18.51 -8.55
N TYR A 161 7.54 -17.20 -8.82
CA TYR A 161 8.30 -16.62 -9.92
C TYR A 161 8.88 -15.27 -9.47
N GLY A 162 10.19 -15.20 -9.39
CA GLY A 162 10.95 -14.06 -8.89
C GLY A 162 11.95 -14.47 -7.81
N PRO A 163 12.68 -13.50 -7.22
CA PRO A 163 13.60 -13.75 -6.12
C PRO A 163 12.84 -14.21 -4.87
N THR A 164 13.40 -15.21 -4.18
CA THR A 164 12.78 -15.80 -2.98
C THR A 164 13.49 -15.47 -1.67
N LYS A 165 14.61 -14.73 -1.75
CA LYS A 165 15.36 -14.32 -0.55
C LYS A 165 14.59 -13.23 0.19
N ASP A 166 14.46 -13.35 1.49
CA ASP A 166 13.84 -12.39 2.41
C ASP A 166 12.36 -12.04 2.11
N ILE A 167 11.68 -12.89 1.32
CA ILE A 167 10.30 -12.69 0.85
C ILE A 167 9.28 -12.57 1.98
N GLU A 168 9.59 -13.05 3.19
CA GLU A 168 8.67 -12.98 4.34
C GLU A 168 8.49 -11.55 4.85
N SER A 169 9.51 -10.71 4.71
CA SER A 169 9.47 -9.29 5.11
C SER A 169 8.76 -8.39 4.09
N TRP A 170 8.49 -8.90 2.88
CA TRP A 170 7.91 -8.10 1.81
C TRP A 170 6.41 -7.89 1.98
N GLN A 171 5.94 -6.75 1.50
CA GLN A 171 4.52 -6.44 1.52
C GLN A 171 3.75 -7.37 0.59
N ALA A 172 2.76 -8.05 1.14
CA ALA A 172 1.92 -8.98 0.40
C ALA A 172 0.67 -8.27 -0.15
N SER A 173 0.34 -8.52 -1.42
CA SER A 173 -0.93 -8.12 -2.00
C SER A 173 -2.09 -8.97 -1.48
N THR A 174 -3.31 -8.54 -1.70
CA THR A 174 -4.50 -9.36 -1.52
C THR A 174 -4.46 -10.55 -2.49
N PRO A 175 -4.66 -11.80 -2.02
CA PRO A 175 -4.71 -12.96 -2.89
C PRO A 175 -5.90 -12.88 -3.85
N ILE A 176 -5.68 -13.12 -5.14
CA ILE A 176 -6.72 -13.12 -6.18
C ILE A 176 -7.00 -14.55 -6.59
N ALA A 177 -8.25 -14.99 -6.50
CA ALA A 177 -8.64 -16.33 -6.92
C ALA A 177 -8.52 -16.50 -8.45
N ILE A 178 -7.91 -17.60 -8.88
CA ILE A 178 -7.64 -17.92 -10.29
C ILE A 178 -8.15 -19.30 -10.72
N GLY A 179 -8.62 -20.11 -9.80
CA GLY A 179 -9.16 -21.44 -10.04
C GLY A 179 -10.08 -21.89 -8.91
N LEU A 180 -10.97 -22.80 -9.21
CA LEU A 180 -12.01 -23.32 -8.32
C LEU A 180 -11.80 -24.78 -7.93
N LYS A 181 -11.24 -25.58 -8.82
CA LYS A 181 -11.06 -27.02 -8.64
C LYS A 181 -9.65 -27.45 -9.05
N PRO A 182 -8.66 -27.44 -8.13
CA PRO A 182 -8.68 -26.94 -6.75
C PRO A 182 -8.64 -25.41 -6.68
N ILE A 183 -9.12 -24.85 -5.57
CA ILE A 183 -9.06 -23.41 -5.32
C ILE A 183 -7.59 -22.97 -5.30
N ARG A 184 -7.27 -21.99 -6.13
CA ARG A 184 -5.92 -21.42 -6.22
C ARG A 184 -5.98 -19.91 -6.25
N PHE A 185 -4.97 -19.30 -5.69
CA PHE A 185 -4.83 -17.85 -5.64
C PHE A 185 -3.49 -17.41 -6.25
N VAL A 186 -3.49 -16.23 -6.84
CA VAL A 186 -2.25 -15.50 -7.16
C VAL A 186 -2.07 -14.39 -6.16
N GLN A 187 -0.86 -14.23 -5.66
CA GLN A 187 -0.45 -13.16 -4.77
C GLN A 187 0.88 -12.58 -5.25
N ALA A 188 1.02 -11.27 -5.17
CA ALA A 188 2.29 -10.59 -5.34
C ALA A 188 2.88 -10.27 -3.96
N LYS A 189 4.18 -10.50 -3.79
CA LYS A 189 4.96 -9.93 -2.71
C LYS A 189 5.94 -8.93 -3.30
N VAL A 190 5.97 -7.72 -2.75
CA VAL A 190 6.75 -6.60 -3.28
C VAL A 190 7.62 -6.03 -2.17
N ASP A 191 8.88 -5.80 -2.48
CA ASP A 191 9.82 -5.15 -1.57
C ASP A 191 9.63 -3.63 -1.62
N ILE A 192 8.88 -3.11 -0.65
CA ILE A 192 8.68 -1.66 -0.47
C ILE A 192 9.73 -1.15 0.50
N THR A 193 10.87 -0.73 -0.04
CA THR A 193 11.99 -0.24 0.78
C THR A 193 11.75 1.18 1.30
N PRO A 194 12.33 1.56 2.46
CA PRO A 194 12.32 2.95 2.91
C PRO A 194 12.94 3.93 1.91
N SER A 195 13.90 3.47 1.10
CA SER A 195 14.49 4.28 0.02
C SER A 195 13.47 4.68 -1.04
N SER A 196 12.53 3.80 -1.39
CA SER A 196 11.44 4.12 -2.32
C SER A 196 10.53 5.22 -1.75
N PHE A 197 10.25 5.20 -0.44
CA PHE A 197 9.51 6.28 0.23
C PHE A 197 10.26 7.61 0.13
N ILE A 198 11.56 7.62 0.40
CA ILE A 198 12.37 8.85 0.33
C ILE A 198 12.33 9.45 -1.08
N ILE A 199 12.51 8.63 -2.11
CA ILE A 199 12.52 9.08 -3.50
C ILE A 199 11.13 9.64 -3.90
N ASN A 200 10.06 8.93 -3.58
CA ASN A 200 8.71 9.32 -3.98
C ASN A 200 8.12 10.48 -3.14
N SER A 201 8.64 10.68 -1.92
CA SER A 201 8.17 11.72 -1.00
C SER A 201 9.17 12.86 -0.81
N ILE A 202 10.16 12.99 -1.71
CA ILE A 202 11.28 13.92 -1.55
C ILE A 202 10.82 15.38 -1.40
N GLU A 203 9.81 15.80 -2.14
CA GLU A 203 9.26 17.16 -2.06
C GLU A 203 8.65 17.44 -0.68
N THR A 204 7.88 16.48 -0.15
CA THR A 204 7.25 16.59 1.16
C THR A 204 8.30 16.55 2.28
N LEU A 205 9.33 15.70 2.16
CA LEU A 205 10.43 15.63 3.11
C LEU A 205 11.25 16.93 3.13
N ILE A 206 11.56 17.49 1.96
CA ILE A 206 12.27 18.78 1.85
C ILE A 206 11.44 19.89 2.50
N SER A 207 10.13 19.97 2.23
CA SER A 207 9.27 20.99 2.83
C SER A 207 9.18 20.85 4.35
N THR A 208 9.13 19.64 4.86
CA THR A 208 9.13 19.34 6.30
C THR A 208 10.45 19.77 6.97
N ILE A 209 11.59 19.47 6.33
CA ILE A 209 12.90 19.88 6.82
C ILE A 209 13.03 21.41 6.79
N LEU A 210 12.61 22.05 5.70
CA LEU A 210 12.65 23.51 5.58
C LEU A 210 11.82 24.19 6.67
N LEU A 211 10.62 23.67 6.94
CA LEU A 211 9.77 24.17 8.02
C LEU A 211 10.45 24.03 9.38
N ALA A 212 11.06 22.88 9.66
CA ALA A 212 11.81 22.65 10.88
C ALA A 212 12.97 23.64 11.04
N LEU A 213 13.73 23.91 9.97
CA LEU A 213 14.82 24.90 9.97
C LEU A 213 14.32 26.32 10.24
N ILE A 214 13.20 26.73 9.64
CA ILE A 214 12.59 28.05 9.91
C ILE A 214 12.22 28.17 11.39
N ILE A 215 11.63 27.15 11.99
CA ILE A 215 11.24 27.15 13.40
C ILE A 215 12.49 27.27 14.28
N VAL A 216 13.54 26.49 14.01
CA VAL A 216 14.83 26.57 14.76
C VAL A 216 15.42 27.97 14.66
N PHE A 217 15.41 28.56 13.46
CA PHE A 217 15.92 29.92 13.25
C PHE A 217 15.10 30.96 14.03
N CYS A 218 13.77 30.88 13.98
CA CYS A 218 12.89 31.80 14.73
C CYS A 218 13.12 31.69 16.24
N VAL A 219 13.26 30.49 16.77
CA VAL A 219 13.55 30.25 18.19
C VAL A 219 14.91 30.82 18.56
N GLY A 220 15.95 30.56 17.77
CA GLY A 220 17.28 31.13 17.98
C GLY A 220 17.31 32.64 17.98
N TYR A 221 16.60 33.26 17.03
CA TYR A 221 16.45 34.71 16.96
C TYR A 221 15.73 35.28 18.20
N GLN A 222 14.63 34.68 18.64
CA GLN A 222 13.92 35.09 19.84
C GLN A 222 14.83 35.00 21.09
N MET A 223 15.60 33.92 21.24
CA MET A 223 16.55 33.77 22.35
C MET A 223 17.59 34.87 22.36
N THR A 224 18.15 35.23 21.19
CA THR A 224 19.13 36.31 21.07
C THR A 224 18.48 37.67 21.42
N ALA A 225 17.27 37.92 20.95
CA ALA A 225 16.54 39.14 21.27
C ALA A 225 16.24 39.29 22.77
N ILE A 226 15.89 38.18 23.44
CA ILE A 226 15.68 38.16 24.91
C ILE A 226 16.99 38.48 25.65
N ARG A 227 18.11 37.85 25.26
CA ARG A 227 19.42 38.15 25.85
C ARG A 227 19.79 39.61 25.72
N ASN A 228 19.66 40.19 24.54
CA ASN A 228 19.98 41.60 24.29
C ASN A 228 19.13 42.54 25.14
N LYS A 229 17.83 42.23 25.35
CA LYS A 229 16.96 43.01 26.26
C LYS A 229 17.40 42.88 27.72
N GLU A 230 17.76 41.69 28.19
CA GLU A 230 18.25 41.48 29.56
C GLU A 230 19.55 42.24 29.82
N ASP A 231 20.50 42.20 28.87
CA ASP A 231 21.73 42.97 28.98
C ASP A 231 21.48 44.48 29.03
N LEU A 232 20.55 45.00 28.23
CA LEU A 232 20.12 46.39 28.28
C LEU A 232 19.52 46.79 29.63
N LEU A 233 18.65 45.93 30.20
CA LEU A 233 18.06 46.18 31.50
C LEU A 233 19.12 46.17 32.61
N ARG A 234 20.01 45.22 32.58
CA ARG A 234 21.13 45.13 33.54
C ARG A 234 22.02 46.35 33.48
N ASN A 235 22.36 46.81 32.27
CA ASN A 235 23.17 48.02 32.08
C ASN A 235 22.46 49.28 32.61
N ARG A 236 21.14 49.38 32.46
CA ARG A 236 20.35 50.46 33.05
C ARG A 236 20.33 50.43 34.59
N GLU A 237 20.20 49.23 35.18
CA GLU A 237 20.23 49.10 36.62
C GLU A 237 21.58 49.50 37.20
N VAL A 238 22.68 49.06 36.56
CA VAL A 238 24.05 49.46 36.96
C VAL A 238 24.26 51.01 36.84
N SER A 239 23.75 51.59 35.74
CA SER A 239 23.84 53.03 35.52
C SER A 239 23.03 53.81 36.56
N LEU A 240 21.83 53.35 36.93
CA LEU A 240 20.99 53.98 37.96
C LEU A 240 21.64 53.85 39.36
N HIS A 241 22.23 52.72 39.69
CA HIS A 241 22.96 52.57 40.96
C HIS A 241 24.17 53.49 41.06
N GLY A 242 24.94 53.65 39.97
CA GLY A 242 26.05 54.63 39.87
C GLY A 242 25.62 56.04 40.11
N THR A 243 24.55 56.52 39.42
CA THR A 243 23.99 57.85 39.58
C THR A 243 23.43 58.13 40.98
N VAL A 244 22.79 57.14 41.61
CA VAL A 244 22.31 57.27 43.03
C VAL A 244 23.46 57.34 44.00
N HIS A 245 24.56 56.61 43.78
CA HIS A 245 25.74 56.66 44.60
C HIS A 245 26.43 58.02 44.47
N ASP A 246 26.56 58.57 43.29
CA ASP A 246 27.20 59.86 43.03
C ASP A 246 26.41 61.03 43.58
N LEU A 247 25.08 60.91 43.65
CA LEU A 247 24.21 61.92 44.27
C LEU A 247 24.23 61.89 45.83
N LYS A 248 24.56 60.79 46.45
CA LYS A 248 24.73 60.69 47.92
C LYS A 248 26.05 61.23 48.41
N ALA A 249 27.11 61.24 47.59
CA ALA A 249 28.45 61.70 47.99
C ALA A 249 28.54 63.21 48.35
N PRO A 250 27.75 64.16 47.72
CA PRO A 250 27.81 65.58 48.10
C PRO A 250 26.98 65.98 49.34
N LEU A 251 26.19 65.04 49.91
CA LEU A 251 25.31 65.30 51.06
C LEU A 251 25.90 64.79 52.40
N ALA A 252 27.11 64.32 52.43
CA ALA A 252 27.89 63.97 53.61
C ALA A 252 29.07 64.97 53.76
#